data_2b3ae977315a246652ad1b59f3064fc0
#
_entry.id   2b3ae977315a246652ad1b59f3064fc0
#
_cell.length_a   1.000
_cell.length_b   1.000
_cell.length_c   1.000
_cell.angle_alpha   90.00
_cell.angle_beta   90.00
_cell.angle_gamma   90.00
#
_symmetry.space_group_name_H-M   'P 1'
#
loop_
_entity.id
_entity.type
_entity.pdbx_description
1 polymer ?
#
loop_
_entity_poly.entity_id
_entity_poly.type
_entity_poly.pdbx_seq_one_letter_code
_entity_poly.pdbx_strand_id
1 'polypeptide(L)'
;STTMTYRTDLVSEADASTLQSFADPKFAGKVSIPDNVDDAYALGFLAIGVTNWNDASDAEFKQASDFLRKVHQNMRTYWADGAEIRGLMQSGEVEISWSWNEVAAILESEGVPVRSKEETKEGKSTWLCAYVHIKDNAGNTDEAYDFLNAWLTEESGAYIVNEWGYGHSLAPVMEKYGPDAGFGSLESYAKNTLWQAPAAPALREKMISEFELIKAGF
;
A
#
# COMPACT_ATOMS: atom_id res chain seq x y z
N SER A 1 -3.80 -0.01 3.98
CA SER A 1 -3.74 0.21 2.52
C SER A 1 -2.35 0.62 2.08
N THR A 2 -2.03 0.37 0.80
CA THR A 2 -0.92 0.99 0.08
C THR A 2 -1.47 2.05 -0.85
N THR A 3 -0.94 3.27 -0.72
CA THR A 3 -1.42 4.45 -1.43
C THR A 3 -0.24 5.26 -1.98
N MET A 4 -0.51 6.28 -2.77
CA MET A 4 0.49 7.30 -3.06
C MET A 4 0.70 8.17 -1.82
N THR A 5 1.91 8.17 -1.26
CA THR A 5 2.36 9.18 -0.30
C THR A 5 3.25 10.19 -1.02
N TYR A 6 3.05 11.49 -0.80
CA TYR A 6 3.80 12.52 -1.52
C TYR A 6 4.16 13.71 -0.61
N ARG A 7 5.22 14.41 -0.97
CA ARG A 7 5.65 15.66 -0.33
C ARG A 7 4.78 16.81 -0.83
N THR A 8 3.96 17.40 0.04
CA THR A 8 3.02 18.48 -0.32
C THR A 8 3.68 19.80 -0.68
N ASP A 9 4.93 19.99 -0.28
CA ASP A 9 5.76 21.15 -0.60
C ASP A 9 6.57 21.00 -1.90
N LEU A 10 6.67 19.79 -2.45
CA LEU A 10 7.47 19.48 -3.65
C LEU A 10 6.63 18.97 -4.84
N VAL A 11 5.48 18.37 -4.56
CA VAL A 11 4.61 17.72 -5.55
C VAL A 11 3.27 18.41 -5.58
N SER A 12 2.78 18.78 -6.76
CA SER A 12 1.48 19.41 -6.92
C SER A 12 0.32 18.43 -6.68
N GLU A 13 -0.83 18.95 -6.23
CA GLU A 13 -2.06 18.14 -6.10
C GLU A 13 -2.49 17.50 -7.43
N ALA A 14 -2.25 18.16 -8.55
CA ALA A 14 -2.54 17.61 -9.86
C ALA A 14 -1.70 16.36 -10.15
N ASP A 15 -0.41 16.39 -9.80
CA ASP A 15 0.47 15.27 -9.95
C ASP A 15 0.14 14.13 -8.98
N ALA A 16 -0.21 14.45 -7.74
CA ALA A 16 -0.63 13.48 -6.74
C ALA A 16 -2.01 12.86 -7.05
N SER A 17 -2.77 13.39 -8.02
CA SER A 17 -4.09 12.87 -8.37
C SER A 17 -4.10 11.60 -9.22
N THR A 18 -2.94 11.16 -9.71
CA THR A 18 -2.83 10.01 -10.63
C THR A 18 -1.58 9.17 -10.36
N LEU A 19 -1.71 7.85 -10.44
CA LEU A 19 -0.58 6.92 -10.32
C LEU A 19 0.39 7.00 -11.53
N GLN A 20 -0.02 7.66 -12.63
CA GLN A 20 0.86 7.87 -13.78
C GLN A 20 2.09 8.71 -13.42
N SER A 21 2.02 9.52 -12.37
CA SER A 21 3.15 10.32 -11.87
C SER A 21 4.36 9.50 -11.46
N PHE A 22 4.18 8.24 -11.04
CA PHE A 22 5.30 7.34 -10.78
C PHE A 22 6.18 7.10 -12.01
N ALA A 23 5.59 7.16 -13.20
CA ALA A 23 6.28 6.96 -14.48
C ALA A 23 6.63 8.28 -15.21
N ASP A 24 6.31 9.45 -14.62
CA ASP A 24 6.61 10.76 -15.24
C ASP A 24 8.11 11.08 -15.07
N PRO A 25 8.88 11.31 -16.17
CA PRO A 25 10.30 11.62 -16.11
C PRO A 25 10.68 12.83 -15.25
N LYS A 26 9.76 13.75 -14.97
CA LYS A 26 10.04 14.89 -14.09
C LYS A 26 10.38 14.48 -12.66
N PHE A 27 9.99 13.26 -12.24
CA PHE A 27 10.29 12.68 -10.93
C PHE A 27 11.49 11.70 -10.99
N ALA A 28 12.35 11.81 -12.00
CA ALA A 28 13.52 10.95 -12.13
C ALA A 28 14.43 11.01 -10.89
N GLY A 29 14.71 9.86 -10.27
CA GLY A 29 15.47 9.75 -9.03
C GLY A 29 14.72 10.20 -7.76
N LYS A 30 13.39 10.41 -7.83
CA LYS A 30 12.56 10.94 -6.77
C LYS A 30 11.39 10.03 -6.34
N VAL A 31 11.30 8.88 -6.96
CA VAL A 31 10.24 7.89 -6.73
C VAL A 31 10.77 6.73 -5.89
N SER A 32 9.93 6.15 -5.05
CA SER A 32 10.24 4.90 -4.35
C SER A 32 8.99 4.03 -4.20
N ILE A 33 9.15 2.72 -4.34
CA ILE A 33 8.11 1.72 -4.09
C ILE A 33 8.69 0.60 -3.22
N PRO A 34 7.87 -0.23 -2.55
CA PRO A 34 8.39 -1.32 -1.73
C PRO A 34 9.11 -2.38 -2.57
N ASP A 35 10.17 -2.97 -2.00
CA ASP A 35 10.77 -4.20 -2.51
C ASP A 35 9.88 -5.42 -2.18
N ASN A 36 8.65 -5.35 -2.68
CA ASN A 36 7.61 -6.35 -2.49
C ASN A 36 6.84 -6.52 -3.79
N VAL A 37 6.81 -7.74 -4.30
CA VAL A 37 6.21 -8.05 -5.61
C VAL A 37 4.70 -7.78 -5.64
N ASP A 38 3.98 -8.05 -4.54
CA ASP A 38 2.53 -7.87 -4.50
C ASP A 38 2.18 -6.38 -4.50
N ASP A 39 2.87 -5.56 -3.71
CA ASP A 39 2.69 -4.10 -3.71
C ASP A 39 3.12 -3.45 -5.04
N ALA A 40 4.23 -3.90 -5.63
CA ALA A 40 4.69 -3.38 -6.92
C ALA A 40 3.68 -3.66 -8.04
N TYR A 41 3.19 -4.91 -8.14
CA TYR A 41 2.19 -5.25 -9.13
C TYR A 41 0.80 -4.69 -8.84
N ALA A 42 0.46 -4.44 -7.56
CA ALA A 42 -0.74 -3.68 -7.25
C ALA A 42 -0.69 -2.26 -7.86
N LEU A 43 0.44 -1.57 -7.75
CA LEU A 43 0.65 -0.29 -8.44
C LEU A 43 0.55 -0.45 -9.97
N GLY A 44 1.23 -1.44 -10.54
CA GLY A 44 1.25 -1.68 -11.99
C GLY A 44 -0.13 -1.97 -12.57
N PHE A 45 -0.90 -2.84 -11.92
CA PHE A 45 -2.25 -3.18 -12.36
C PHE A 45 -3.24 -2.02 -12.18
N LEU A 46 -3.20 -1.33 -11.05
CA LEU A 46 -4.03 -0.15 -10.84
C LEU A 46 -3.75 0.92 -11.90
N ALA A 47 -2.49 1.18 -12.22
CA ALA A 47 -2.11 2.20 -13.21
C ALA A 47 -2.69 1.95 -14.61
N ILE A 48 -3.06 0.70 -14.91
CA ILE A 48 -3.73 0.32 -16.17
C ILE A 48 -5.23 0.04 -16.01
N GLY A 49 -5.79 0.29 -14.81
CA GLY A 49 -7.23 0.16 -14.54
C GLY A 49 -7.69 -1.25 -14.15
N VAL A 50 -6.77 -2.16 -13.83
CA VAL A 50 -7.08 -3.53 -13.36
C VAL A 50 -7.14 -3.54 -11.83
N THR A 51 -8.30 -3.92 -11.27
CA THR A 51 -8.54 -4.00 -9.82
C THR A 51 -8.58 -5.43 -9.27
N ASN A 52 -8.58 -6.44 -10.13
CA ASN A 52 -8.45 -7.85 -9.76
C ASN A 52 -7.39 -8.52 -10.63
N TRP A 53 -6.21 -8.70 -10.11
CA TRP A 53 -5.09 -9.28 -10.87
C TRP A 53 -5.27 -10.75 -11.28
N ASN A 54 -6.14 -11.52 -10.56
CA ASN A 54 -6.41 -12.91 -10.93
C ASN A 54 -7.24 -13.05 -12.22
N ASP A 55 -7.92 -11.98 -12.63
CA ASP A 55 -8.68 -11.93 -13.89
C ASP A 55 -7.86 -11.27 -15.02
N ALA A 56 -6.63 -10.83 -14.73
CA ALA A 56 -5.80 -10.14 -15.70
C ALA A 56 -5.35 -11.07 -16.84
N SER A 57 -5.48 -10.61 -18.06
CA SER A 57 -4.94 -11.28 -19.26
C SER A 57 -3.41 -11.13 -19.34
N ASP A 58 -2.75 -11.98 -20.15
CA ASP A 58 -1.32 -11.84 -20.42
C ASP A 58 -0.97 -10.47 -21.03
N ALA A 59 -1.88 -9.86 -21.79
CA ALA A 59 -1.68 -8.52 -22.33
C ALA A 59 -1.69 -7.44 -21.23
N GLU A 60 -2.59 -7.52 -20.27
CA GLU A 60 -2.65 -6.62 -19.13
C GLU A 60 -1.46 -6.84 -18.18
N PHE A 61 -1.06 -8.09 -17.94
CA PHE A 61 0.17 -8.37 -17.21
C PHE A 61 1.38 -7.69 -17.86
N LYS A 62 1.52 -7.79 -19.19
CA LYS A 62 2.59 -7.11 -19.92
C LYS A 62 2.50 -5.59 -19.78
N GLN A 63 1.30 -5.00 -19.89
CA GLN A 63 1.12 -3.55 -19.74
C GLN A 63 1.50 -3.08 -18.32
N ALA A 64 1.12 -3.82 -17.28
CA ALA A 64 1.50 -3.53 -15.90
C ALA A 64 3.03 -3.61 -15.72
N SER A 65 3.68 -4.63 -16.28
CA SER A 65 5.14 -4.77 -16.26
C SER A 65 5.84 -3.64 -17.03
N ASP A 66 5.33 -3.25 -18.20
CA ASP A 66 5.84 -2.13 -18.99
C ASP A 66 5.70 -0.79 -18.24
N PHE A 67 4.62 -0.62 -17.46
CA PHE A 67 4.46 0.53 -16.57
C PHE A 67 5.51 0.51 -15.46
N LEU A 68 5.71 -0.62 -14.79
CA LEU A 68 6.72 -0.75 -13.73
C LEU A 68 8.16 -0.52 -14.24
N ARG A 69 8.47 -0.89 -15.49
CA ARG A 69 9.75 -0.52 -16.12
C ARG A 69 9.95 0.99 -16.24
N LYS A 70 8.88 1.74 -16.57
CA LYS A 70 8.93 3.20 -16.59
C LYS A 70 9.09 3.77 -15.18
N VAL A 71 8.40 3.20 -14.20
CA VAL A 71 8.57 3.57 -12.79
C VAL A 71 10.02 3.33 -12.36
N HIS A 72 10.62 2.19 -12.73
CA HIS A 72 12.01 1.86 -12.42
C HIS A 72 12.99 2.94 -12.89
N GLN A 73 12.75 3.58 -14.03
CA GLN A 73 13.62 4.66 -14.55
C GLN A 73 13.62 5.91 -13.66
N ASN A 74 12.57 6.08 -12.83
CA ASN A 74 12.43 7.19 -11.90
C ASN A 74 12.82 6.85 -10.46
N MET A 75 13.20 5.59 -10.22
CA MET A 75 13.47 5.10 -8.86
C MET A 75 14.68 5.76 -8.22
N ARG A 76 14.50 6.20 -6.98
CA ARG A 76 15.61 6.49 -6.05
C ARG A 76 16.10 5.18 -5.42
N THR A 77 15.19 4.36 -4.94
CA THR A 77 15.44 3.03 -4.39
C THR A 77 14.14 2.24 -4.26
N TYR A 78 14.26 0.93 -4.09
CA TYR A 78 13.19 0.08 -3.56
C TYR A 78 13.37 0.00 -2.06
N TRP A 79 12.38 0.41 -1.29
CA TRP A 79 12.47 0.42 0.16
C TRP A 79 12.05 -0.94 0.77
N ALA A 80 12.74 -1.36 1.84
CA ALA A 80 12.52 -2.65 2.48
C ALA A 80 11.62 -2.57 3.72
N ASP A 81 11.59 -1.42 4.40
CA ASP A 81 10.77 -1.21 5.60
C ASP A 81 10.27 0.23 5.74
N GLY A 82 9.27 0.43 6.64
CA GLY A 82 8.65 1.73 6.84
C GLY A 82 9.60 2.81 7.39
N ALA A 83 10.63 2.44 8.15
CA ALA A 83 11.58 3.40 8.69
C ALA A 83 12.49 3.97 7.60
N GLU A 84 12.93 3.13 6.66
CA GLU A 84 13.72 3.54 5.50
C GLU A 84 12.96 4.58 4.67
N ILE A 85 11.73 4.26 4.25
CA ILE A 85 10.96 5.19 3.41
C ILE A 85 10.60 6.48 4.14
N ARG A 86 10.31 6.44 5.45
CA ARG A 86 10.11 7.66 6.24
C ARG A 86 11.35 8.56 6.22
N GLY A 87 12.54 7.99 6.43
CA GLY A 87 13.79 8.76 6.37
C GLY A 87 14.04 9.42 5.01
N LEU A 88 13.78 8.70 3.92
CA LEU A 88 13.93 9.21 2.54
C LEU A 88 12.93 10.32 2.21
N MET A 89 11.68 10.21 2.68
CA MET A 89 10.68 11.25 2.47
C MET A 89 10.92 12.46 3.38
N GLN A 90 11.35 12.25 4.62
CA GLN A 90 11.70 13.33 5.54
C GLN A 90 12.85 14.18 5.00
N SER A 91 13.88 13.54 4.45
CA SER A 91 15.02 14.26 3.84
C SER A 91 14.69 14.95 2.51
N GLY A 92 13.57 14.59 1.86
CA GLY A 92 13.22 15.06 0.52
C GLY A 92 13.99 14.35 -0.61
N GLU A 93 14.71 13.27 -0.32
CA GLU A 93 15.31 12.42 -1.35
C GLU A 93 14.25 11.71 -2.18
N VAL A 94 13.14 11.31 -1.56
CA VAL A 94 11.95 10.78 -2.21
C VAL A 94 10.81 11.79 -2.09
N GLU A 95 10.19 12.10 -3.22
CA GLU A 95 9.08 13.04 -3.32
C GLU A 95 7.74 12.34 -3.45
N ILE A 96 7.71 11.16 -4.10
CA ILE A 96 6.53 10.31 -4.28
C ILE A 96 6.90 8.88 -3.91
N SER A 97 6.08 8.27 -3.06
CA SER A 97 6.21 6.87 -2.67
C SER A 97 4.89 6.11 -2.81
N TRP A 98 4.97 4.89 -3.32
CA TRP A 98 3.92 3.88 -3.12
C TRP A 98 4.18 3.24 -1.77
N SER A 99 3.41 3.61 -0.76
CA SER A 99 3.70 3.22 0.62
C SER A 99 2.45 2.93 1.43
N TRP A 100 2.65 2.23 2.52
CA TRP A 100 1.57 2.00 3.48
C TRP A 100 1.11 3.32 4.08
N ASN A 101 -0.17 3.45 4.30
CA ASN A 101 -0.76 4.69 4.83
C ASN A 101 -0.21 5.10 6.21
N GLU A 102 0.31 4.16 7.01
CA GLU A 102 1.00 4.47 8.28
C GLU A 102 2.24 5.37 8.08
N VAL A 103 2.92 5.24 6.93
CA VAL A 103 4.11 6.06 6.63
C VAL A 103 3.76 7.55 6.60
N ALA A 104 2.66 7.89 5.92
CA ALA A 104 2.17 9.26 5.90
C ALA A 104 1.70 9.72 7.29
N ALA A 105 0.91 8.90 7.99
CA ALA A 105 0.38 9.24 9.32
C ALA A 105 1.49 9.57 10.32
N ILE A 106 2.56 8.76 10.37
CA ILE A 106 3.70 9.01 11.26
C ILE A 106 4.43 10.31 10.86
N LEU A 107 4.76 10.49 9.58
CA LEU A 107 5.47 11.67 9.11
C LEU A 107 4.66 12.96 9.30
N GLU A 108 3.35 12.92 9.10
CA GLU A 108 2.46 14.06 9.38
C GLU A 108 2.45 14.40 10.87
N SER A 109 2.43 13.41 11.77
CA SER A 109 2.51 13.62 13.22
C SER A 109 3.83 14.24 13.66
N GLU A 110 4.91 14.00 12.92
CA GLU A 110 6.25 14.60 13.12
C GLU A 110 6.40 15.97 12.45
N GLY A 111 5.35 16.48 11.79
CA GLY A 111 5.34 17.77 11.13
C GLY A 111 6.04 17.81 9.77
N VAL A 112 6.32 16.66 9.17
CA VAL A 112 6.85 16.58 7.82
C VAL A 112 5.73 16.89 6.81
N PRO A 113 5.96 17.73 5.78
CA PRO A 113 4.93 18.11 4.82
C PRO A 113 4.68 16.98 3.81
N VAL A 114 4.06 15.91 4.25
CA VAL A 114 3.62 14.77 3.43
C VAL A 114 2.11 14.58 3.52
N ARG A 115 1.56 13.82 2.62
CA ARG A 115 0.16 13.37 2.66
C ARG A 115 -0.01 12.03 1.96
N SER A 116 -0.88 11.19 2.51
CA SER A 116 -1.42 10.03 1.81
C SER A 116 -2.53 10.47 0.85
N LYS A 117 -2.49 9.97 -0.39
CA LYS A 117 -3.54 10.22 -1.39
C LYS A 117 -4.41 8.97 -1.54
N GLU A 118 -5.47 8.90 -0.74
CA GLU A 118 -6.40 7.78 -0.73
C GLU A 118 -7.24 7.69 -2.02
N GLU A 119 -7.48 8.81 -2.68
CA GLU A 119 -8.32 8.92 -3.88
C GLU A 119 -7.50 9.41 -5.06
N THR A 120 -6.67 8.53 -5.62
CA THR A 120 -6.10 8.75 -6.95
C THR A 120 -7.12 8.34 -8.01
N LYS A 121 -6.89 8.78 -9.24
CA LYS A 121 -7.73 8.46 -10.40
C LYS A 121 -7.89 6.96 -10.62
N GLU A 122 -6.81 6.22 -10.39
CA GLU A 122 -6.71 4.78 -10.59
C GLU A 122 -7.03 3.99 -9.32
N GLY A 123 -7.03 4.64 -8.16
CA GLY A 123 -7.38 4.06 -6.87
C GLY A 123 -6.17 3.72 -6.00
N LYS A 124 -6.39 2.77 -5.11
CA LYS A 124 -5.43 2.30 -4.10
C LYS A 124 -5.43 0.79 -4.01
N SER A 125 -4.45 0.25 -3.30
CA SER A 125 -4.41 -1.16 -2.95
C SER A 125 -4.68 -1.37 -1.46
N THR A 126 -5.21 -2.52 -1.11
CA THR A 126 -5.42 -2.91 0.28
C THR A 126 -5.26 -4.41 0.47
N TRP A 127 -5.01 -4.79 1.70
CA TRP A 127 -4.89 -6.19 2.14
C TRP A 127 -5.67 -6.40 3.44
N LEU A 128 -5.87 -7.65 3.78
CA LEU A 128 -6.45 -8.08 5.05
C LEU A 128 -5.40 -8.85 5.85
N CYS A 129 -5.08 -8.38 7.05
CA CYS A 129 -4.31 -9.15 8.01
C CYS A 129 -5.24 -9.99 8.87
N ALA A 130 -4.88 -11.24 9.10
CA ALA A 130 -5.64 -12.14 9.95
C ALA A 130 -4.70 -13.00 10.80
N TYR A 131 -5.14 -13.31 12.01
CA TYR A 131 -4.52 -14.38 12.79
C TYR A 131 -5.03 -15.72 12.30
N VAL A 132 -4.14 -16.69 12.19
CA VAL A 132 -4.48 -18.05 11.79
C VAL A 132 -4.04 -19.04 12.88
N HIS A 133 -4.93 -19.98 13.22
CA HIS A 133 -4.61 -21.05 14.13
C HIS A 133 -3.91 -22.18 13.35
N ILE A 134 -2.65 -22.45 13.67
CA ILE A 134 -1.88 -23.52 13.01
C ILE A 134 -2.39 -24.86 13.53
N LYS A 135 -2.80 -25.73 12.62
CA LYS A 135 -3.26 -27.07 12.95
C LYS A 135 -2.13 -27.85 13.66
N ASP A 136 -2.51 -28.64 14.64
CA ASP A 136 -1.61 -29.52 15.40
C ASP A 136 -0.45 -28.78 16.10
N ASN A 137 -0.63 -27.49 16.44
CA ASN A 137 0.37 -26.75 17.23
C ASN A 137 0.41 -27.26 18.69
N ALA A 138 1.57 -27.06 19.33
CA ALA A 138 1.81 -27.45 20.72
C ALA A 138 1.36 -26.39 21.76
N GLY A 139 0.73 -25.27 21.32
CA GLY A 139 0.32 -24.18 22.19
C GLY A 139 -1.00 -24.43 22.90
N ASN A 140 -1.30 -23.55 23.84
CA ASN A 140 -2.57 -23.55 24.55
C ASN A 140 -3.62 -22.79 23.71
N THR A 141 -4.63 -23.50 23.24
CA THR A 141 -5.69 -22.94 22.39
C THR A 141 -6.54 -21.89 23.14
N ASP A 142 -6.83 -22.11 24.43
CA ASP A 142 -7.65 -21.18 25.21
C ASP A 142 -6.92 -19.84 25.41
N GLU A 143 -5.62 -19.88 25.74
CA GLU A 143 -4.80 -18.68 25.86
C GLU A 143 -4.67 -17.94 24.50
N ALA A 144 -4.60 -18.68 23.39
CA ALA A 144 -4.59 -18.08 22.05
C ALA A 144 -5.88 -17.33 21.75
N TYR A 145 -7.04 -17.89 22.13
CA TYR A 145 -8.33 -17.20 21.99
C TYR A 145 -8.48 -16.01 22.95
N ASP A 146 -7.94 -16.08 24.17
CA ASP A 146 -7.92 -14.94 25.09
C ASP A 146 -7.11 -13.78 24.50
N PHE A 147 -5.96 -14.06 23.89
CA PHE A 147 -5.18 -13.08 23.17
C PHE A 147 -5.95 -12.48 21.98
N LEU A 148 -6.61 -13.31 21.16
CA LEU A 148 -7.42 -12.83 20.03
C LEU A 148 -8.59 -11.96 20.51
N ASN A 149 -9.24 -12.34 21.62
CA ASN A 149 -10.32 -11.55 22.19
C ASN A 149 -9.83 -10.19 22.70
N ALA A 150 -8.60 -10.08 23.21
CA ALA A 150 -8.01 -8.81 23.59
C ALA A 150 -7.86 -7.85 22.39
N TRP A 151 -7.55 -8.38 21.21
CA TRP A 151 -7.54 -7.57 19.96
C TRP A 151 -8.92 -7.07 19.55
N LEU A 152 -9.98 -7.78 19.93
CA LEU A 152 -11.37 -7.43 19.63
C LEU A 152 -12.00 -6.53 20.70
N THR A 153 -11.22 -5.81 21.47
CA THR A 153 -11.71 -4.78 22.39
C THR A 153 -11.76 -3.41 21.73
N GLU A 154 -12.61 -2.52 22.23
CA GLU A 154 -12.65 -1.13 21.73
C GLU A 154 -11.30 -0.42 21.92
N GLU A 155 -10.62 -0.65 23.05
CA GLU A 155 -9.34 -0.04 23.37
C GLU A 155 -8.26 -0.43 22.36
N SER A 156 -8.11 -1.72 22.07
CA SER A 156 -7.16 -2.22 21.07
C SER A 156 -7.51 -1.70 19.66
N GLY A 157 -8.78 -1.70 19.33
CA GLY A 157 -9.24 -1.20 18.04
C GLY A 157 -9.01 0.30 17.87
N ALA A 158 -9.28 1.10 18.91
CA ALA A 158 -8.99 2.54 18.90
C ALA A 158 -7.50 2.81 18.73
N TYR A 159 -6.64 2.05 19.40
CA TYR A 159 -5.19 2.17 19.26
C TYR A 159 -4.72 1.88 17.82
N ILE A 160 -5.22 0.80 17.21
CA ILE A 160 -4.87 0.44 15.82
C ILE A 160 -5.30 1.52 14.83
N VAL A 161 -6.51 2.07 15.02
CA VAL A 161 -7.05 3.09 14.11
C VAL A 161 -6.31 4.42 14.28
N ASN A 162 -6.12 4.88 15.52
CA ASN A 162 -5.60 6.22 15.78
C ASN A 162 -4.07 6.30 15.68
N GLU A 163 -3.34 5.27 16.16
CA GLU A 163 -1.88 5.32 16.22
C GLU A 163 -1.21 4.72 14.97
N TRP A 164 -1.86 3.71 14.36
CA TRP A 164 -1.31 3.03 13.20
C TRP A 164 -2.00 3.40 11.87
N GLY A 165 -3.13 4.11 11.93
CA GLY A 165 -3.88 4.46 10.73
C GLY A 165 -4.44 3.23 9.99
N TYR A 166 -4.64 2.09 10.67
CA TYR A 166 -5.17 0.88 10.05
C TYR A 166 -6.64 0.68 10.42
N GLY A 167 -7.40 0.14 9.46
CA GLY A 167 -8.78 -0.26 9.73
C GLY A 167 -8.86 -1.46 10.69
N HIS A 168 -9.93 -1.54 11.44
CA HIS A 168 -10.21 -2.62 12.39
C HIS A 168 -11.46 -3.41 11.97
N SER A 169 -11.53 -4.70 12.35
CA SER A 169 -12.66 -5.56 11.99
C SER A 169 -13.95 -5.28 12.77
N LEU A 170 -13.88 -4.56 13.89
CA LEU A 170 -15.05 -4.20 14.68
C LEU A 170 -15.76 -2.97 14.09
N ALA A 171 -16.99 -3.15 13.59
CA ALA A 171 -17.79 -2.06 13.06
C ALA A 171 -17.96 -0.89 14.03
N PRO A 172 -18.29 -1.08 15.33
CA PRO A 172 -18.41 0.03 16.28
C PRO A 172 -17.12 0.85 16.46
N VAL A 173 -15.94 0.22 16.36
CA VAL A 173 -14.66 0.93 16.38
C VAL A 173 -14.50 1.79 15.14
N MET A 174 -14.79 1.24 13.97
CA MET A 174 -14.68 1.98 12.71
C MET A 174 -15.72 3.11 12.59
N GLU A 175 -16.92 2.92 13.11
CA GLU A 175 -17.95 3.96 13.17
C GLU A 175 -17.54 5.14 14.07
N LYS A 176 -16.87 4.85 15.18
CA LYS A 176 -16.48 5.85 16.17
C LYS A 176 -15.19 6.56 15.85
N TYR A 177 -14.16 5.85 15.42
CA TYR A 177 -12.80 6.37 15.24
C TYR A 177 -12.38 6.50 13.76
N GLY A 178 -13.03 5.75 12.87
CA GLY A 178 -12.67 5.73 11.44
C GLY A 178 -12.75 7.09 10.75
N PRO A 179 -13.82 7.89 10.93
CA PRO A 179 -13.94 9.20 10.29
C PRO A 179 -12.80 10.15 10.63
N ASP A 180 -12.39 10.22 11.90
CA ASP A 180 -11.30 11.09 12.35
C ASP A 180 -9.92 10.62 11.82
N ALA A 181 -9.77 9.30 11.59
CA ALA A 181 -8.59 8.70 10.98
C ALA A 181 -8.61 8.73 9.44
N GLY A 182 -9.58 9.41 8.83
CA GLY A 182 -9.68 9.57 7.38
C GLY A 182 -10.32 8.39 6.62
N PHE A 183 -10.86 7.38 7.33
CA PHE A 183 -11.60 6.30 6.69
C PHE A 183 -12.99 6.79 6.25
N GLY A 184 -13.27 6.72 4.95
CA GLY A 184 -14.60 6.93 4.40
C GLY A 184 -15.57 5.78 4.68
N SER A 185 -16.73 5.80 4.03
CA SER A 185 -17.65 4.66 4.08
C SER A 185 -17.03 3.41 3.43
N LEU A 186 -17.50 2.22 3.84
CA LEU A 186 -17.09 0.96 3.20
C LEU A 186 -17.31 0.97 1.68
N GLU A 187 -18.39 1.59 1.22
CA GLU A 187 -18.69 1.74 -0.20
C GLU A 187 -17.66 2.62 -0.92
N SER A 188 -17.29 3.75 -0.32
CA SER A 188 -16.23 4.63 -0.82
C SER A 188 -14.88 3.91 -0.82
N TYR A 189 -14.58 3.18 0.24
CA TYR A 189 -13.33 2.45 0.39
C TYR A 189 -13.19 1.31 -0.63
N ALA A 190 -14.27 0.61 -0.95
CA ALA A 190 -14.27 -0.48 -1.93
C ALA A 190 -14.16 0.00 -3.38
N LYS A 191 -14.50 1.27 -3.64
CA LYS A 191 -14.45 1.84 -4.98
C LYS A 191 -13.00 2.07 -5.43
N ASN A 192 -12.67 1.59 -6.62
CA ASN A 192 -11.33 1.69 -7.21
C ASN A 192 -10.23 1.15 -6.27
N THR A 193 -10.52 0.05 -5.58
CA THR A 193 -9.55 -0.60 -4.70
C THR A 193 -9.16 -1.95 -5.27
N LEU A 194 -7.85 -2.15 -5.45
CA LEU A 194 -7.29 -3.47 -5.71
C LEU A 194 -7.10 -4.18 -4.38
N TRP A 195 -7.86 -5.25 -4.16
CA TRP A 195 -7.68 -6.13 -3.02
C TRP A 195 -6.57 -7.12 -3.31
N GLN A 196 -5.52 -7.12 -2.48
CA GLN A 196 -4.40 -8.06 -2.60
C GLN A 196 -4.84 -9.47 -2.16
N ALA A 197 -5.75 -10.05 -2.93
CA ALA A 197 -6.08 -11.47 -2.79
C ALA A 197 -4.86 -12.32 -3.18
N PRO A 198 -4.71 -13.54 -2.64
CA PRO A 198 -3.64 -14.44 -3.08
C PRO A 198 -3.65 -14.58 -4.60
N ALA A 199 -2.53 -14.25 -5.24
CA ALA A 199 -2.39 -14.45 -6.67
C ALA A 199 -2.35 -15.94 -7.00
N ALA A 200 -2.96 -16.33 -8.13
CA ALA A 200 -2.85 -17.69 -8.63
C ALA A 200 -1.36 -18.08 -8.78
N PRO A 201 -0.94 -19.30 -8.40
CA PRO A 201 0.48 -19.67 -8.35
C PRO A 201 1.26 -19.33 -9.63
N ALA A 202 0.70 -19.61 -10.80
CA ALA A 202 1.34 -19.30 -12.09
C ALA A 202 1.49 -17.79 -12.33
N LEU A 203 0.52 -16.99 -11.92
CA LEU A 203 0.60 -15.53 -11.99
C LEU A 203 1.68 -15.01 -11.02
N ARG A 204 1.71 -15.52 -9.80
CA ARG A 204 2.69 -15.10 -8.79
C ARG A 204 4.12 -15.42 -9.25
N GLU A 205 4.38 -16.58 -9.83
CA GLU A 205 5.69 -16.93 -10.38
C GLU A 205 6.10 -15.98 -11.52
N LYS A 206 5.17 -15.62 -12.41
CA LYS A 206 5.39 -14.61 -13.45
C LYS A 206 5.73 -13.24 -12.83
N MET A 207 4.95 -12.80 -11.84
CA MET A 207 5.18 -11.51 -11.15
C MET A 207 6.56 -11.46 -10.51
N ILE A 208 6.97 -12.50 -9.78
CA ILE A 208 8.29 -12.58 -9.13
C ILE A 208 9.40 -12.51 -10.18
N SER A 209 9.36 -13.38 -11.20
CA SER A 209 10.40 -13.44 -12.22
C SER A 209 10.55 -12.12 -12.97
N GLU A 210 9.42 -11.51 -13.33
CA GLU A 210 9.41 -10.27 -14.09
C GLU A 210 9.85 -9.07 -13.24
N PHE A 211 9.46 -9.03 -11.96
CA PHE A 211 9.87 -7.95 -11.05
C PHE A 211 11.38 -7.95 -10.82
N GLU A 212 12.01 -9.11 -10.70
CA GLU A 212 13.48 -9.21 -10.61
C GLU A 212 14.16 -8.69 -11.89
N LEU A 213 13.61 -8.97 -13.08
CA LEU A 213 14.11 -8.42 -14.33
C LEU A 213 13.97 -6.89 -14.36
N ILE A 214 12.82 -6.36 -13.95
CA ILE A 214 12.59 -4.91 -13.88
C ILE A 214 13.60 -4.25 -12.95
N LYS A 215 13.82 -4.79 -11.75
CA LYS A 215 14.82 -4.27 -10.79
C LYS A 215 16.25 -4.35 -11.34
N ALA A 216 16.54 -5.32 -12.18
CA ALA A 216 17.82 -5.45 -12.86
C ALA A 216 17.96 -4.55 -14.11
N GLY A 217 16.92 -3.78 -14.48
CA GLY A 217 16.92 -2.84 -15.58
C GLY A 217 16.59 -3.44 -16.96
N PHE A 218 15.89 -4.59 -16.99
CA PHE A 218 15.48 -5.28 -18.22
C PHE A 218 13.98 -5.16 -18.53
#